data_bd8b6b597b838d25adffda8f62b33dd4
#
_entry.id   bd8b6b597b838d25adffda8f62b33dd4
#
_cell.length_a   1.000
_cell.length_b   1.000
_cell.length_c   1.000
_cell.angle_alpha   90.00
_cell.angle_beta   90.00
_cell.angle_gamma   90.00
#
_symmetry.space_group_name_H-M   'P 1'
#
loop_
_entity.id
_entity.type
_entity.pdbx_description
1 polymer ?
#
loop_
_entity_poly.entity_id
_entity_poly.type
_entity_poly.pdbx_seq_one_letter_code
_entity_poly.pdbx_strand_id
1 'polypeptide(L)'
;PGTARCVQLGDDMISIVGEPRVIEHVPYLFEDSGMLKIGDTYYYSYCSNWNTGGNQLGIVNGAIQYMTSKDPLGPFEYAGQAFVNQGAFFGLYGNNHHSMVKFKGVHYMLYHNRPVEKAMGITGNYRSPQINVMEVNEDGSIKPVVGTMKGVEQLHNFNPYEKVAAQTMYREAGIEVTGYGPDAVTVAESGDWMQLKNVEFSKGSKAFTLCAASQMGGAVRVVAGGFDGQVLCEVKVEGTEMKEYTVDAASIEGVTDLYLLFAGDVQAKWWEITAE
;
A
#
# COMPACT_ATOMS: atom_id res chain seq x y z
N PRO A 1 15.65 -18.01 21.58
CA PRO A 1 15.88 -17.06 20.51
C PRO A 1 16.47 -17.77 19.30
N GLY A 2 15.95 -17.43 18.10
CA GLY A 2 16.42 -18.00 16.86
C GLY A 2 17.82 -17.53 16.49
N THR A 3 18.46 -18.25 15.56
CA THR A 3 19.72 -17.84 14.96
C THR A 3 19.44 -17.40 13.54
N ALA A 4 19.78 -16.15 13.20
CA ALA A 4 19.68 -15.66 11.84
C ALA A 4 20.73 -16.33 10.96
N ARG A 5 20.36 -16.67 9.74
CA ARG A 5 21.26 -17.21 8.72
C ARG A 5 20.98 -16.55 7.38
N CYS A 6 22.01 -16.42 6.57
CA CYS A 6 21.92 -16.00 5.19
C CYS A 6 22.61 -17.01 4.28
N VAL A 7 22.17 -17.07 3.03
CA VAL A 7 22.75 -17.92 1.99
C VAL A 7 22.49 -17.28 0.63
N GLN A 8 23.40 -17.48 -0.29
CA GLN A 8 23.22 -17.06 -1.68
C GLN A 8 22.29 -18.07 -2.40
N LEU A 9 21.35 -17.54 -3.18
CA LEU A 9 20.56 -18.33 -4.13
C LEU A 9 21.21 -18.31 -5.50
N GLY A 10 20.98 -19.35 -6.27
CA GLY A 10 21.32 -19.41 -7.68
C GLY A 10 20.45 -18.48 -8.52
N ASP A 11 20.78 -18.34 -9.81
CA ASP A 11 20.05 -17.48 -10.75
C ASP A 11 18.58 -17.92 -10.94
N ASP A 12 18.28 -19.19 -10.64
CA ASP A 12 16.91 -19.74 -10.63
C ASP A 12 16.09 -19.31 -9.40
N MET A 13 16.71 -18.63 -8.43
CA MET A 13 16.11 -18.18 -7.16
C MET A 13 15.57 -19.32 -6.27
N ILE A 14 16.00 -20.57 -6.53
CA ILE A 14 15.55 -21.78 -5.83
C ILE A 14 16.75 -22.56 -5.28
N SER A 15 17.79 -22.76 -6.10
CA SER A 15 18.99 -23.50 -5.69
C SER A 15 19.83 -22.68 -4.71
N ILE A 16 20.45 -23.40 -3.76
CA ILE A 16 21.37 -22.79 -2.78
C ILE A 16 22.80 -22.87 -3.31
N VAL A 17 23.51 -21.74 -3.24
CA VAL A 17 24.93 -21.66 -3.60
C VAL A 17 25.78 -21.54 -2.34
N GLY A 18 26.60 -22.56 -2.10
CA GLY A 18 27.45 -22.63 -0.91
C GLY A 18 26.68 -23.05 0.35
N GLU A 19 27.24 -22.75 1.52
CA GLU A 19 26.68 -23.12 2.81
C GLU A 19 26.02 -21.93 3.51
N PRO A 20 24.89 -22.13 4.20
CA PRO A 20 24.26 -21.09 5.02
C PRO A 20 25.22 -20.60 6.11
N ARG A 21 25.38 -19.28 6.19
CA ARG A 21 26.21 -18.60 7.20
C ARG A 21 25.36 -18.03 8.32
N VAL A 22 25.84 -18.14 9.55
CA VAL A 22 25.22 -17.47 10.70
C VAL A 22 25.49 -15.97 10.61
N ILE A 23 24.47 -15.17 10.83
CA ILE A 23 24.63 -13.74 11.08
C ILE A 23 24.94 -13.60 12.56
N GLU A 24 26.19 -13.28 12.86
CA GLU A 24 26.70 -13.22 14.23
C GLU A 24 26.26 -11.94 14.95
N HIS A 25 26.20 -12.01 16.26
CA HIS A 25 26.00 -10.85 17.14
C HIS A 25 24.74 -10.02 16.85
N VAL A 26 23.63 -10.66 16.42
CA VAL A 26 22.35 -9.98 16.19
C VAL A 26 21.69 -9.67 17.53
N PRO A 27 21.65 -8.38 17.98
CA PRO A 27 21.16 -8.05 19.30
C PRO A 27 19.65 -8.26 19.43
N TYR A 28 19.22 -9.03 20.43
CA TYR A 28 17.79 -9.23 20.74
C TYR A 28 16.94 -9.71 19.57
N LEU A 29 17.49 -10.49 18.65
CA LEU A 29 16.76 -11.07 17.54
C LEU A 29 15.51 -11.83 18.01
N PHE A 30 14.37 -11.58 17.34
CA PHE A 30 13.15 -12.34 17.48
C PHE A 30 12.73 -12.96 16.16
N GLU A 31 12.28 -12.16 15.20
CA GLU A 31 11.72 -12.65 13.92
C GLU A 31 11.82 -11.57 12.82
N ASP A 32 11.20 -11.81 11.66
CA ASP A 32 10.96 -10.85 10.60
C ASP A 32 12.25 -10.33 9.95
N SER A 33 13.03 -11.24 9.39
CA SER A 33 14.28 -10.91 8.70
C SER A 33 14.02 -10.32 7.31
N GLY A 34 14.68 -9.19 7.01
CA GLY A 34 14.69 -8.55 5.70
C GLY A 34 16.11 -8.21 5.24
N MET A 35 16.30 -8.09 3.93
CA MET A 35 17.56 -7.65 3.34
C MET A 35 17.30 -6.60 2.27
N LEU A 36 17.97 -5.45 2.35
CA LEU A 36 17.91 -4.38 1.36
C LEU A 36 19.32 -3.93 1.00
N LYS A 37 19.59 -3.64 -0.27
CA LYS A 37 20.83 -3.01 -0.72
C LYS A 37 20.59 -1.55 -1.05
N ILE A 38 21.38 -0.64 -0.44
CA ILE A 38 21.39 0.79 -0.73
C ILE A 38 22.82 1.20 -1.06
N GLY A 39 23.05 1.64 -2.31
CA GLY A 39 24.42 1.86 -2.78
C GLY A 39 25.24 0.58 -2.69
N ASP A 40 26.36 0.64 -2.00
CA ASP A 40 27.28 -0.50 -1.79
C ASP A 40 27.11 -1.15 -0.41
N THR A 41 26.02 -0.86 0.29
CA THR A 41 25.79 -1.35 1.65
C THR A 41 24.54 -2.24 1.69
N TYR A 42 24.64 -3.38 2.33
CA TYR A 42 23.56 -4.29 2.63
C TYR A 42 23.02 -4.02 4.03
N TYR A 43 21.71 -3.93 4.15
CA TYR A 43 20.98 -3.70 5.39
C TYR A 43 20.20 -4.97 5.73
N TYR A 44 20.64 -5.67 6.75
CA TYR A 44 19.89 -6.76 7.35
C TYR A 44 18.98 -6.19 8.45
N SER A 45 17.69 -6.36 8.32
CA SER A 45 16.70 -5.85 9.28
C SER A 45 15.92 -6.99 9.95
N TYR A 46 15.46 -6.77 11.17
CA TYR A 46 14.75 -7.78 11.96
C TYR A 46 13.93 -7.12 13.06
N CYS A 47 12.92 -7.84 13.57
CA CYS A 47 12.17 -7.43 14.76
C CYS A 47 12.89 -7.89 16.04
N SER A 48 13.07 -6.97 16.98
CA SER A 48 13.60 -7.29 18.31
C SER A 48 12.58 -8.03 19.19
N ASN A 49 13.07 -8.83 20.11
CA ASN A 49 12.21 -9.58 21.03
C ASN A 49 11.52 -8.68 22.08
N TRP A 50 10.67 -9.29 22.92
CA TRP A 50 9.87 -8.60 23.93
C TRP A 50 10.54 -8.51 25.30
N ASN A 51 11.80 -8.85 25.41
CA ASN A 51 12.60 -8.79 26.63
C ASN A 51 13.93 -8.08 26.38
N THR A 52 13.86 -6.78 26.11
CA THR A 52 15.03 -5.93 25.80
C THR A 52 15.42 -5.02 26.95
N GLY A 53 14.76 -5.11 28.09
CA GLY A 53 14.96 -4.20 29.22
C GLY A 53 16.40 -4.13 29.71
N GLY A 54 16.86 -2.92 30.06
CA GLY A 54 18.17 -2.67 30.63
C GLY A 54 19.37 -2.78 29.69
N ASN A 55 19.14 -2.84 28.36
CA ASN A 55 20.22 -2.91 27.38
C ASN A 55 20.89 -1.53 27.14
N GLN A 56 22.17 -1.56 26.78
CA GLN A 56 22.95 -0.34 26.52
C GLN A 56 22.77 0.21 25.09
N LEU A 57 22.13 -0.54 24.18
CA LEU A 57 21.91 -0.14 22.79
C LEU A 57 20.63 0.67 22.59
N GLY A 58 19.82 0.85 23.64
CA GLY A 58 18.53 1.54 23.54
C GLY A 58 17.45 0.77 22.77
N ILE A 59 17.65 -0.52 22.53
CA ILE A 59 16.69 -1.37 21.80
C ILE A 59 15.42 -1.51 22.66
N VAL A 60 14.27 -1.22 22.07
CA VAL A 60 12.96 -1.39 22.69
C VAL A 60 12.28 -2.66 22.20
N ASN A 61 11.27 -3.12 22.94
CA ASN A 61 10.54 -4.33 22.62
C ASN A 61 9.80 -4.24 21.27
N GLY A 62 9.89 -5.30 20.46
CA GLY A 62 9.14 -5.43 19.22
C GLY A 62 9.41 -4.32 18.19
N ALA A 63 10.62 -3.78 18.18
CA ALA A 63 11.03 -2.74 17.25
C ALA A 63 11.87 -3.30 16.10
N ILE A 64 11.86 -2.63 14.96
CA ILE A 64 12.66 -3.01 13.82
C ILE A 64 14.06 -2.43 13.95
N GLN A 65 15.02 -3.33 14.08
CA GLN A 65 16.45 -3.06 14.15
C GLN A 65 17.08 -3.31 12.81
N TYR A 66 18.28 -2.76 12.57
CA TYR A 66 19.05 -3.10 11.39
C TYR A 66 20.56 -3.16 11.68
N MET A 67 21.22 -3.96 10.86
CA MET A 67 22.66 -4.13 10.81
C MET A 67 23.13 -3.85 9.39
N THR A 68 24.38 -3.48 9.20
CA THR A 68 24.93 -3.17 7.88
C THR A 68 26.17 -4.00 7.57
N SER A 69 26.40 -4.26 6.28
CA SER A 69 27.59 -4.94 5.77
C SER A 69 27.93 -4.47 4.34
N LYS A 70 29.17 -4.63 3.93
CA LYS A 70 29.59 -4.48 2.52
C LYS A 70 29.44 -5.78 1.72
N ASP A 71 29.21 -6.89 2.39
CA ASP A 71 28.99 -8.21 1.78
C ASP A 71 27.59 -8.72 2.16
N PRO A 72 26.79 -9.24 1.21
CA PRO A 72 25.43 -9.76 1.50
C PRO A 72 25.42 -10.96 2.46
N LEU A 73 26.56 -11.62 2.63
CA LEU A 73 26.74 -12.74 3.55
C LEU A 73 27.43 -12.34 4.87
N GLY A 74 27.64 -11.05 5.10
CA GLY A 74 28.29 -10.49 6.29
C GLY A 74 29.83 -10.50 6.23
N PRO A 75 30.50 -10.11 7.32
CA PRO A 75 29.92 -9.85 8.64
C PRO A 75 29.05 -8.59 8.68
N PHE A 76 28.01 -8.63 9.50
CA PHE A 76 27.10 -7.51 9.74
C PHE A 76 27.43 -6.84 11.08
N GLU A 77 27.36 -5.51 11.11
CA GLU A 77 27.52 -4.71 12.32
C GLU A 77 26.19 -4.02 12.67
N TYR A 78 25.84 -4.00 13.96
CA TYR A 78 24.64 -3.32 14.41
C TYR A 78 24.72 -1.82 14.12
N ALA A 79 23.71 -1.28 13.45
CA ALA A 79 23.70 0.10 12.98
C ALA A 79 22.57 0.96 13.60
N GLY A 80 21.52 0.34 14.13
CA GLY A 80 20.47 1.11 14.82
C GLY A 80 19.08 0.56 14.71
N GLN A 81 18.11 1.40 15.06
CA GLN A 81 16.69 1.12 15.04
C GLN A 81 15.99 1.90 13.91
N ALA A 82 15.33 1.20 13.01
CA ALA A 82 14.62 1.80 11.88
C ALA A 82 13.17 2.19 12.21
N PHE A 83 12.50 1.45 13.11
CA PHE A 83 11.10 1.68 13.44
C PHE A 83 10.80 1.12 14.83
N VAL A 84 10.12 1.89 15.67
CA VAL A 84 9.61 1.38 16.95
C VAL A 84 8.38 0.48 16.70
N ASN A 85 7.88 -0.19 17.74
CA ASN A 85 6.64 -0.92 17.62
C ASN A 85 5.51 0.02 17.17
N GLN A 86 4.68 -0.41 16.21
CA GLN A 86 3.56 0.38 15.70
C GLN A 86 2.61 0.86 16.81
N GLY A 87 2.56 0.15 17.93
CA GLY A 87 1.78 0.55 19.10
C GLY A 87 2.18 1.91 19.67
N ALA A 88 3.43 2.34 19.50
CA ALA A 88 3.89 3.66 19.89
C ALA A 88 3.17 4.79 19.16
N PHE A 89 2.70 4.55 17.91
CA PHE A 89 1.98 5.53 17.10
C PHE A 89 0.46 5.36 17.17
N PHE A 90 -0.02 4.11 17.25
CA PHE A 90 -1.44 3.79 17.10
C PHE A 90 -2.10 3.27 18.38
N GLY A 91 -1.33 3.10 19.48
CA GLY A 91 -1.84 2.64 20.77
C GLY A 91 -2.20 1.14 20.83
N LEU A 92 -1.87 0.37 19.82
CA LEU A 92 -2.16 -1.06 19.70
C LEU A 92 -0.87 -1.84 19.49
N TYR A 93 -0.26 -2.27 20.58
CA TYR A 93 0.96 -3.07 20.56
C TYR A 93 0.69 -4.50 20.10
N GLY A 94 1.66 -5.09 19.44
CA GLY A 94 1.60 -6.46 18.91
C GLY A 94 2.83 -6.76 18.08
N ASN A 95 2.81 -7.89 17.38
CA ASN A 95 3.89 -8.24 16.44
C ASN A 95 4.13 -7.09 15.48
N ASN A 96 5.39 -6.87 15.14
CA ASN A 96 5.84 -5.79 14.30
C ASN A 96 6.65 -6.36 13.14
N HIS A 97 5.97 -6.69 12.05
CA HIS A 97 6.62 -7.14 10.82
C HIS A 97 6.71 -6.02 9.81
N HIS A 98 7.76 -6.05 9.01
CA HIS A 98 8.07 -4.99 8.06
C HIS A 98 8.66 -5.53 6.76
N SER A 99 8.77 -4.66 5.79
CA SER A 99 9.61 -4.81 4.60
C SER A 99 10.15 -3.45 4.21
N MET A 100 11.43 -3.38 3.93
CA MET A 100 12.07 -2.19 3.38
C MET A 100 12.26 -2.37 1.88
N VAL A 101 11.83 -1.41 1.09
CA VAL A 101 11.85 -1.48 -0.36
C VAL A 101 12.25 -0.15 -0.99
N LYS A 102 12.96 -0.20 -2.12
CA LYS A 102 13.17 0.95 -3.00
C LYS A 102 12.26 0.83 -4.21
N PHE A 103 11.42 1.84 -4.41
CA PHE A 103 10.55 1.91 -5.58
C PHE A 103 10.66 3.28 -6.24
N LYS A 104 10.96 3.31 -7.54
CA LYS A 104 11.13 4.54 -8.34
C LYS A 104 12.01 5.61 -7.66
N GLY A 105 13.10 5.19 -7.05
CA GLY A 105 14.09 6.07 -6.41
C GLY A 105 13.82 6.42 -4.96
N VAL A 106 12.62 6.19 -4.45
CA VAL A 106 12.23 6.46 -3.06
C VAL A 106 12.30 5.18 -2.23
N HIS A 107 12.78 5.27 -1.00
CA HIS A 107 12.75 4.16 -0.06
C HIS A 107 11.49 4.21 0.80
N TYR A 108 10.87 3.06 1.01
CA TYR A 108 9.67 2.91 1.80
C TYR A 108 9.86 1.81 2.85
N MET A 109 9.19 2.00 3.98
CA MET A 109 8.95 0.96 4.95
C MET A 109 7.47 0.58 4.90
N LEU A 110 7.21 -0.69 4.56
CA LEU A 110 5.90 -1.31 4.68
C LEU A 110 5.87 -2.03 6.03
N TYR A 111 4.78 -1.93 6.72
CA TYR A 111 4.58 -2.61 7.99
C TYR A 111 3.09 -2.86 8.19
N HIS A 112 2.72 -3.59 9.22
CA HIS A 112 1.31 -3.75 9.55
C HIS A 112 0.95 -3.00 10.84
N ASN A 113 -0.32 -2.69 10.97
CA ASN A 113 -0.91 -2.12 12.18
C ASN A 113 -2.29 -2.74 12.47
N ARG A 114 -2.99 -2.27 13.49
CA ARG A 114 -4.32 -2.76 13.89
C ARG A 114 -5.40 -1.68 14.08
N PRO A 115 -5.24 -0.41 13.68
CA PRO A 115 -6.27 0.61 13.86
C PRO A 115 -7.57 0.30 13.12
N VAL A 116 -7.50 -0.37 11.96
CA VAL A 116 -8.70 -0.78 11.20
C VAL A 116 -9.52 -1.79 12.00
N GLU A 117 -8.89 -2.82 12.59
CA GLU A 117 -9.55 -3.77 13.49
C GLU A 117 -10.29 -3.06 14.63
N LYS A 118 -9.62 -2.07 15.25
CA LYS A 118 -10.22 -1.26 16.31
C LYS A 118 -11.41 -0.43 15.82
N ALA A 119 -11.29 0.20 14.66
CA ALA A 119 -12.36 1.02 14.06
C ALA A 119 -13.58 0.17 13.72
N MET A 120 -13.39 -1.07 13.27
CA MET A 120 -14.47 -2.02 12.98
C MET A 120 -15.07 -2.67 14.24
N GLY A 121 -14.51 -2.43 15.43
CA GLY A 121 -14.99 -3.03 16.67
C GLY A 121 -14.81 -4.56 16.75
N ILE A 122 -13.90 -5.12 15.96
CA ILE A 122 -13.61 -6.56 15.94
C ILE A 122 -12.32 -6.89 16.69
N THR A 123 -12.19 -8.12 17.14
CA THR A 123 -11.00 -8.62 17.84
C THR A 123 -10.54 -9.93 17.19
N GLY A 124 -9.28 -10.05 16.88
CA GLY A 124 -8.74 -11.26 16.22
C GLY A 124 -7.28 -11.09 15.83
N ASN A 125 -6.66 -9.98 16.22
CA ASN A 125 -5.31 -9.59 15.84
C ASN A 125 -5.14 -9.46 14.32
N TYR A 126 -6.18 -9.00 13.63
CA TYR A 126 -6.12 -8.71 12.21
C TYR A 126 -5.12 -7.60 11.91
N ARG A 127 -4.36 -7.79 10.88
CA ARG A 127 -3.27 -6.91 10.48
C ARG A 127 -3.64 -6.18 9.20
N SER A 128 -3.51 -4.86 9.23
CA SER A 128 -3.72 -4.01 8.07
C SER A 128 -2.38 -3.48 7.57
N PRO A 129 -2.07 -3.56 6.27
CA PRO A 129 -0.84 -3.03 5.72
C PRO A 129 -0.80 -1.51 5.83
N GLN A 130 0.40 -1.00 6.06
CA GLN A 130 0.71 0.42 6.15
C GLN A 130 2.01 0.70 5.42
N ILE A 131 2.18 1.94 4.95
CA ILE A 131 3.38 2.38 4.25
C ILE A 131 3.77 3.79 4.69
N ASN A 132 5.07 4.01 4.90
CA ASN A 132 5.64 5.33 5.09
C ASN A 132 6.95 5.46 4.29
N VAL A 133 7.31 6.68 3.93
CA VAL A 133 8.64 6.97 3.37
C VAL A 133 9.69 6.66 4.43
N MET A 134 10.77 6.02 4.01
CA MET A 134 11.96 5.75 4.81
C MET A 134 13.11 6.63 4.31
N GLU A 135 13.55 7.55 5.15
CA GLU A 135 14.68 8.42 4.85
C GLU A 135 16.00 7.74 5.24
N VAL A 136 16.98 7.82 4.36
CA VAL A 136 18.35 7.37 4.60
C VAL A 136 19.26 8.59 4.57
N ASN A 137 20.02 8.80 5.63
CA ASN A 137 20.94 9.91 5.78
C ASN A 137 22.16 9.75 4.85
N GLU A 138 22.94 10.80 4.67
CA GLU A 138 24.15 10.78 3.83
C GLU A 138 25.20 9.78 4.32
N ASP A 139 25.26 9.52 5.63
CA ASP A 139 26.15 8.53 6.23
C ASP A 139 25.64 7.08 6.08
N GLY A 140 24.47 6.88 5.46
CA GLY A 140 23.82 5.59 5.27
C GLY A 140 22.96 5.15 6.47
N SER A 141 22.88 5.91 7.55
CA SER A 141 21.98 5.57 8.65
C SER A 141 20.52 5.76 8.25
N ILE A 142 19.63 4.89 8.74
CA ILE A 142 18.18 5.03 8.54
C ILE A 142 17.64 5.97 9.62
N LYS A 143 17.00 7.07 9.18
CA LYS A 143 16.24 7.91 10.10
C LYS A 143 15.03 7.13 10.60
N PRO A 144 14.83 7.02 11.93
CA PRO A 144 13.70 6.25 12.46
C PRO A 144 12.37 6.69 11.85
N VAL A 145 11.66 5.73 11.27
CA VAL A 145 10.39 5.99 10.57
C VAL A 145 9.30 6.30 11.59
N VAL A 146 8.52 7.34 11.33
CA VAL A 146 7.34 7.70 12.11
C VAL A 146 6.11 7.12 11.43
N GLY A 147 5.40 6.22 12.10
CA GLY A 147 4.18 5.61 11.59
C GLY A 147 3.03 6.62 11.50
N THR A 148 2.37 6.68 10.35
CA THR A 148 1.21 7.54 10.13
C THR A 148 0.12 6.81 9.33
N MET A 149 -1.14 7.27 9.46
CA MET A 149 -2.25 6.79 8.64
C MET A 149 -2.43 7.58 7.33
N LYS A 150 -1.49 8.47 7.01
CA LYS A 150 -1.61 9.34 5.82
C LYS A 150 -1.31 8.62 4.51
N GLY A 151 -0.60 7.48 4.57
CA GLY A 151 -0.02 6.85 3.37
C GLY A 151 1.16 7.66 2.83
N VAL A 152 1.43 7.50 1.54
CA VAL A 152 2.52 8.19 0.83
C VAL A 152 1.97 8.94 -0.38
N GLU A 153 2.69 9.96 -0.83
CA GLU A 153 2.31 10.72 -2.02
C GLU A 153 2.42 9.86 -3.28
N GLN A 154 1.54 10.12 -4.24
CA GLN A 154 1.62 9.52 -5.57
C GLN A 154 2.91 9.96 -6.27
N LEU A 155 3.57 9.02 -6.92
CA LEU A 155 4.79 9.30 -7.70
C LEU A 155 4.49 9.90 -9.07
N HIS A 156 3.29 9.66 -9.60
CA HIS A 156 2.79 10.18 -10.87
C HIS A 156 1.31 10.49 -10.76
N ASN A 157 0.84 11.40 -11.61
CA ASN A 157 -0.59 11.60 -11.79
C ASN A 157 -1.24 10.32 -12.30
N PHE A 158 -2.51 10.16 -11.98
CA PHE A 158 -3.29 8.98 -12.37
C PHE A 158 -3.71 9.08 -13.84
N ASN A 159 -3.43 8.04 -14.63
CA ASN A 159 -3.84 7.96 -16.04
C ASN A 159 -5.26 7.36 -16.15
N PRO A 160 -6.28 8.11 -16.62
CA PRO A 160 -7.64 7.61 -16.78
C PRO A 160 -7.94 6.99 -18.16
N TYR A 161 -6.97 7.02 -19.09
CA TYR A 161 -7.17 6.62 -20.50
C TYR A 161 -6.87 5.13 -20.78
N GLU A 162 -6.75 4.35 -19.74
CA GLU A 162 -6.61 2.89 -19.80
C GLU A 162 -7.71 2.28 -18.94
N LYS A 163 -8.02 1.00 -19.16
CA LYS A 163 -8.99 0.30 -18.31
C LYS A 163 -8.52 0.29 -16.86
N VAL A 164 -9.28 0.99 -16.01
CA VAL A 164 -9.04 1.09 -14.59
C VAL A 164 -9.91 0.08 -13.87
N ALA A 165 -9.31 -0.84 -13.12
CA ALA A 165 -10.07 -1.75 -12.27
C ALA A 165 -10.91 -0.98 -11.26
N ALA A 166 -12.20 -1.31 -11.11
CA ALA A 166 -13.12 -0.52 -10.29
C ALA A 166 -12.73 -0.45 -8.81
N GLN A 167 -11.96 -1.41 -8.30
CA GLN A 167 -11.41 -1.37 -6.94
C GLN A 167 -10.21 -0.41 -6.77
N THR A 168 -9.78 0.27 -7.82
CA THR A 168 -8.72 1.29 -7.73
C THR A 168 -9.30 2.57 -7.16
N MET A 169 -8.93 2.90 -5.93
CA MET A 169 -9.40 4.10 -5.24
C MET A 169 -8.36 4.64 -4.27
N TYR A 170 -8.38 5.93 -4.04
CA TYR A 170 -7.57 6.60 -3.02
C TYR A 170 -8.30 6.67 -1.67
N ARG A 171 -9.59 6.99 -1.73
CA ARG A 171 -10.53 6.99 -0.58
C ARG A 171 -11.89 6.50 -1.04
N GLU A 172 -12.67 6.04 -0.08
CA GLU A 172 -14.03 5.59 -0.31
C GLU A 172 -14.89 5.77 0.96
N ALA A 173 -16.20 5.61 0.78
CA ALA A 173 -17.13 5.29 1.86
C ALA A 173 -18.21 4.35 1.33
N GLY A 174 -18.45 3.26 2.06
CA GLY A 174 -19.48 2.25 1.78
C GLY A 174 -19.08 1.20 0.74
N ILE A 175 -17.96 1.36 0.05
CA ILE A 175 -17.55 0.47 -1.03
C ILE A 175 -17.10 -0.88 -0.50
N GLU A 176 -17.66 -1.96 -1.05
CA GLU A 176 -17.19 -3.32 -0.83
C GLU A 176 -16.48 -3.86 -2.07
N VAL A 177 -15.47 -4.71 -1.88
CA VAL A 177 -14.78 -5.39 -2.97
C VAL A 177 -14.93 -6.90 -2.78
N THR A 178 -15.48 -7.57 -3.78
CA THR A 178 -15.63 -9.03 -3.80
C THR A 178 -14.74 -9.66 -4.85
N GLY A 179 -14.16 -10.82 -4.55
CA GLY A 179 -13.21 -11.49 -5.44
C GLY A 179 -11.78 -10.94 -5.32
N TYR A 180 -10.89 -11.40 -6.20
CA TYR A 180 -9.47 -11.04 -6.19
C TYR A 180 -8.93 -10.80 -7.61
N GLY A 181 -7.92 -9.94 -7.71
CA GLY A 181 -7.21 -9.68 -8.96
C GLY A 181 -8.14 -9.18 -10.07
N PRO A 182 -8.00 -9.68 -11.31
CA PRO A 182 -8.78 -9.21 -12.46
C PRO A 182 -10.28 -9.52 -12.38
N ASP A 183 -10.67 -10.46 -11.53
CA ASP A 183 -12.06 -10.87 -11.32
C ASP A 183 -12.73 -10.16 -10.15
N ALA A 184 -12.02 -9.28 -9.46
CA ALA A 184 -12.59 -8.47 -8.40
C ALA A 184 -13.69 -7.54 -8.93
N VAL A 185 -14.74 -7.41 -8.14
CA VAL A 185 -15.90 -6.55 -8.43
C VAL A 185 -16.10 -5.60 -7.25
N THR A 186 -16.23 -4.34 -7.56
CA THR A 186 -16.63 -3.31 -6.59
C THR A 186 -18.15 -3.29 -6.48
N VAL A 187 -18.66 -3.38 -5.26
CA VAL A 187 -20.09 -3.34 -4.94
C VAL A 187 -20.37 -2.04 -4.19
N ALA A 188 -21.34 -1.29 -4.65
CA ALA A 188 -21.73 -0.02 -4.07
C ALA A 188 -23.26 0.12 -4.00
N GLU A 189 -23.75 0.87 -3.01
CA GLU A 189 -25.13 1.20 -2.80
C GLU A 189 -25.37 2.72 -2.89
N SER A 190 -26.61 3.14 -2.70
CA SER A 190 -26.97 4.58 -2.70
C SER A 190 -26.26 5.35 -1.60
N GLY A 191 -25.50 6.38 -1.99
CA GLY A 191 -24.74 7.25 -1.10
C GLY A 191 -23.26 6.87 -0.96
N ASP A 192 -22.88 5.71 -1.46
CA ASP A 192 -21.48 5.29 -1.51
C ASP A 192 -20.71 6.11 -2.55
N TRP A 193 -19.42 6.20 -2.32
CA TRP A 193 -18.55 6.93 -3.22
C TRP A 193 -17.11 6.43 -3.18
N MET A 194 -16.38 6.66 -4.27
CA MET A 194 -14.93 6.50 -4.32
C MET A 194 -14.26 7.71 -4.94
N GLN A 195 -13.01 7.96 -4.52
CA GLN A 195 -12.16 9.05 -5.00
C GLN A 195 -10.88 8.49 -5.62
N LEU A 196 -10.51 9.03 -6.76
CA LEU A 196 -9.17 8.92 -7.34
C LEU A 196 -8.48 10.26 -7.21
N LYS A 197 -7.24 10.28 -6.73
CA LYS A 197 -6.46 11.50 -6.48
C LYS A 197 -5.57 11.80 -7.68
N ASN A 198 -5.43 13.09 -8.00
CA ASN A 198 -4.53 13.61 -9.04
C ASN A 198 -4.70 12.91 -10.39
N VAL A 199 -5.94 12.85 -10.90
CA VAL A 199 -6.23 12.30 -12.24
C VAL A 199 -5.81 13.32 -13.30
N GLU A 200 -5.01 12.87 -14.28
CA GLU A 200 -4.45 13.73 -15.33
C GLU A 200 -5.24 13.64 -16.63
N PHE A 201 -5.94 14.72 -16.93
CA PHE A 201 -6.72 14.88 -18.15
C PHE A 201 -5.92 15.61 -19.25
N SER A 202 -4.70 15.14 -19.51
CA SER A 202 -3.79 15.78 -20.49
C SER A 202 -4.27 15.68 -21.96
N LYS A 203 -5.26 14.83 -22.23
CA LYS A 203 -5.87 14.62 -23.57
C LYS A 203 -7.35 14.97 -23.59
N GLY A 204 -7.83 15.76 -22.64
CA GLY A 204 -9.25 16.05 -22.47
C GLY A 204 -10.09 14.84 -22.08
N SER A 205 -11.41 14.98 -22.12
CA SER A 205 -12.36 13.88 -21.92
C SER A 205 -13.49 13.98 -22.92
N LYS A 206 -13.83 12.85 -23.56
CA LYS A 206 -14.90 12.74 -24.57
C LYS A 206 -16.02 11.82 -24.11
N ALA A 207 -15.67 10.66 -23.61
CA ALA A 207 -16.62 9.66 -23.15
C ALA A 207 -16.10 8.93 -21.91
N PHE A 208 -17.02 8.41 -21.13
CA PHE A 208 -16.75 7.53 -20.00
C PHE A 208 -17.41 6.19 -20.25
N THR A 209 -16.64 5.11 -20.14
CA THR A 209 -17.12 3.73 -20.25
C THR A 209 -17.02 3.04 -18.89
N LEU A 210 -18.09 2.39 -18.47
CA LEU A 210 -18.18 1.61 -17.24
C LEU A 210 -18.62 0.19 -17.57
N CYS A 211 -17.89 -0.81 -17.12
CA CYS A 211 -18.33 -2.20 -17.12
C CYS A 211 -19.00 -2.51 -15.78
N ALA A 212 -20.31 -2.68 -15.79
CA ALA A 212 -21.10 -2.82 -14.57
C ALA A 212 -22.36 -3.66 -14.76
N ALA A 213 -22.97 -4.03 -13.65
CA ALA A 213 -24.28 -4.67 -13.54
C ALA A 213 -25.06 -4.06 -12.36
N SER A 214 -26.37 -4.23 -12.36
CA SER A 214 -27.26 -3.83 -11.28
C SER A 214 -28.48 -4.76 -11.25
N GLN A 215 -28.92 -5.17 -10.06
CA GLN A 215 -30.10 -6.02 -9.92
C GLN A 215 -31.40 -5.20 -9.90
N MET A 216 -31.37 -4.02 -9.30
CA MET A 216 -32.57 -3.19 -9.11
C MET A 216 -32.51 -1.87 -9.90
N GLY A 217 -31.45 -1.66 -10.64
CA GLY A 217 -31.17 -0.40 -11.31
C GLY A 217 -30.33 0.53 -10.42
N GLY A 218 -29.30 1.14 -11.03
CA GLY A 218 -28.42 2.06 -10.35
C GLY A 218 -27.86 3.12 -11.28
N ALA A 219 -27.09 4.03 -10.73
CA ALA A 219 -26.39 5.04 -11.51
C ALA A 219 -25.03 5.37 -10.88
N VAL A 220 -24.09 5.77 -11.72
CA VAL A 220 -22.79 6.29 -11.30
C VAL A 220 -22.63 7.69 -11.88
N ARG A 221 -22.51 8.68 -10.99
CA ARG A 221 -22.20 10.06 -11.38
C ARG A 221 -20.70 10.28 -11.22
N VAL A 222 -20.06 10.73 -12.27
CA VAL A 222 -18.62 11.02 -12.33
C VAL A 222 -18.42 12.52 -12.17
N VAL A 223 -17.70 12.94 -11.13
CA VAL A 223 -17.52 14.34 -10.74
C VAL A 223 -16.05 14.65 -10.56
N ALA A 224 -15.59 15.76 -11.13
CA ALA A 224 -14.22 16.24 -10.99
C ALA A 224 -14.10 17.38 -9.97
N GLY A 225 -13.05 17.37 -9.15
CA GLY A 225 -12.69 18.44 -8.23
C GLY A 225 -13.35 18.37 -6.83
N GLY A 226 -14.31 17.48 -6.62
CA GLY A 226 -15.01 17.34 -5.33
C GLY A 226 -16.46 16.93 -5.49
N PHE A 227 -17.19 16.71 -4.39
CA PHE A 227 -18.60 16.29 -4.44
C PHE A 227 -19.50 17.28 -5.17
N ASP A 228 -19.22 18.58 -5.03
CA ASP A 228 -19.96 19.67 -5.68
C ASP A 228 -19.22 20.22 -6.92
N GLY A 229 -18.26 19.45 -7.44
CA GLY A 229 -17.43 19.86 -8.57
C GLY A 229 -18.13 19.71 -9.93
N GLN A 230 -17.34 19.74 -11.01
CA GLN A 230 -17.87 19.58 -12.36
C GLN A 230 -18.37 18.15 -12.59
N VAL A 231 -19.65 17.99 -12.88
CA VAL A 231 -20.19 16.70 -13.33
C VAL A 231 -19.71 16.43 -14.76
N LEU A 232 -18.94 15.36 -14.94
CA LEU A 232 -18.49 14.92 -16.26
C LEU A 232 -19.58 14.12 -16.96
N CYS A 233 -20.21 13.18 -16.29
CA CYS A 233 -21.30 12.37 -16.84
C CYS A 233 -22.09 11.67 -15.73
N GLU A 234 -23.18 11.03 -16.13
CA GLU A 234 -23.95 10.08 -15.31
C GLU A 234 -24.24 8.84 -16.14
N VAL A 235 -23.87 7.67 -15.62
CA VAL A 235 -24.09 6.36 -16.24
C VAL A 235 -25.23 5.67 -15.53
N LYS A 236 -26.31 5.36 -16.22
CA LYS A 236 -27.38 4.49 -15.71
C LYS A 236 -27.00 3.03 -15.95
N VAL A 237 -27.10 2.22 -14.93
CA VAL A 237 -26.77 0.80 -14.94
C VAL A 237 -28.02 -0.02 -14.75
N GLU A 238 -28.31 -0.88 -15.71
CA GLU A 238 -29.53 -1.71 -15.71
C GLU A 238 -29.21 -3.16 -16.13
N GLY A 239 -29.79 -4.12 -15.43
CA GLY A 239 -29.65 -5.55 -15.72
C GLY A 239 -28.51 -6.23 -14.95
N THR A 240 -28.72 -7.51 -14.73
CA THR A 240 -27.91 -8.35 -13.83
C THR A 240 -26.62 -8.89 -14.46
N GLU A 241 -26.45 -8.72 -15.76
CA GLU A 241 -25.24 -9.15 -16.47
C GLU A 241 -24.25 -7.99 -16.59
N MET A 242 -22.97 -8.28 -16.33
CA MET A 242 -21.89 -7.33 -16.58
C MET A 242 -21.82 -6.94 -18.04
N LYS A 243 -21.99 -5.66 -18.36
CA LYS A 243 -21.86 -5.10 -19.70
C LYS A 243 -21.24 -3.70 -19.67
N GLU A 244 -20.80 -3.25 -20.82
CA GLU A 244 -20.21 -1.93 -21.01
C GLU A 244 -21.32 -0.89 -21.25
N TYR A 245 -21.23 0.22 -20.53
CA TYR A 245 -22.06 1.40 -20.71
C TYR A 245 -21.16 2.55 -21.08
N THR A 246 -21.35 3.14 -22.24
CA THR A 246 -20.58 4.31 -22.69
C THR A 246 -21.50 5.50 -22.80
N VAL A 247 -21.09 6.62 -22.20
CA VAL A 247 -21.81 7.90 -22.27
C VAL A 247 -20.84 9.02 -22.61
N ASP A 248 -21.33 10.07 -23.24
CA ASP A 248 -20.53 11.28 -23.48
C ASP A 248 -20.16 11.91 -22.13
N ALA A 249 -18.90 12.38 -22.03
CA ALA A 249 -18.40 13.10 -20.85
C ALA A 249 -18.15 14.57 -21.20
N ALA A 250 -18.44 15.44 -20.27
CA ALA A 250 -18.06 16.85 -20.39
C ALA A 250 -16.53 16.97 -20.47
N SER A 251 -16.04 17.87 -21.33
CA SER A 251 -14.62 18.11 -21.49
C SER A 251 -14.01 18.69 -20.20
N ILE A 252 -12.85 18.17 -19.85
CA ILE A 252 -12.02 18.64 -18.74
C ILE A 252 -10.55 18.47 -19.11
N GLU A 253 -9.72 19.40 -18.66
CA GLU A 253 -8.27 19.37 -18.85
C GLU A 253 -7.54 19.57 -17.51
N GLY A 254 -6.26 19.21 -17.48
CA GLY A 254 -5.38 19.42 -16.33
C GLY A 254 -5.41 18.25 -15.33
N VAL A 255 -5.02 18.52 -14.10
CA VAL A 255 -4.94 17.52 -13.02
C VAL A 255 -5.96 17.85 -11.95
N THR A 256 -6.83 16.91 -11.62
CA THR A 256 -7.84 17.07 -10.57
C THR A 256 -8.22 15.72 -9.96
N ASP A 257 -8.87 15.75 -8.81
CA ASP A 257 -9.45 14.55 -8.21
C ASP A 257 -10.73 14.15 -8.94
N LEU A 258 -10.95 12.85 -9.08
CA LEU A 258 -12.16 12.29 -9.68
C LEU A 258 -12.95 11.51 -8.62
N TYR A 259 -14.26 11.75 -8.60
CA TYR A 259 -15.18 11.06 -7.72
C TYR A 259 -16.21 10.28 -8.54
N LEU A 260 -16.45 9.03 -8.13
CA LEU A 260 -17.57 8.22 -8.59
C LEU A 260 -18.58 8.13 -7.44
N LEU A 261 -19.77 8.67 -7.65
CA LEU A 261 -20.86 8.71 -6.67
C LEU A 261 -21.95 7.73 -7.11
N PHE A 262 -22.33 6.82 -6.21
CA PHE A 262 -23.24 5.73 -6.52
C PHE A 262 -24.66 6.01 -6.03
N ALA A 263 -25.64 5.59 -6.83
CA ALA A 263 -27.06 5.57 -6.51
C ALA A 263 -27.67 4.23 -6.93
N GLY A 264 -28.50 3.62 -6.10
CA GLY A 264 -28.97 2.24 -6.32
C GLY A 264 -27.87 1.21 -6.02
N ASP A 265 -28.10 -0.02 -6.42
CA ASP A 265 -27.09 -1.07 -6.34
C ASP A 265 -26.27 -1.11 -7.63
N VAL A 266 -24.95 -1.03 -7.52
CA VAL A 266 -24.03 -1.09 -8.67
C VAL A 266 -22.90 -2.05 -8.37
N GLN A 267 -22.70 -3.00 -9.27
CA GLN A 267 -21.52 -3.86 -9.30
C GLN A 267 -20.64 -3.44 -10.47
N ALA A 268 -19.44 -2.94 -10.20
CA ALA A 268 -18.53 -2.42 -11.22
C ALA A 268 -17.23 -3.24 -11.31
N LYS A 269 -16.79 -3.54 -12.53
CA LYS A 269 -15.57 -4.30 -12.77
C LYS A 269 -14.41 -3.41 -13.19
N TRP A 270 -14.65 -2.47 -14.11
CA TRP A 270 -13.66 -1.50 -14.58
C TRP A 270 -14.34 -0.29 -15.24
N TRP A 271 -13.57 0.76 -15.41
CA TRP A 271 -13.98 1.96 -16.13
C TRP A 271 -12.79 2.54 -16.93
N GLU A 272 -13.08 3.40 -17.90
CA GLU A 272 -12.08 4.18 -18.65
C GLU A 272 -12.65 5.49 -19.17
N ILE A 273 -11.77 6.46 -19.43
CA ILE A 273 -12.11 7.72 -20.10
C ILE A 273 -11.49 7.71 -21.51
N THR A 274 -12.28 8.02 -22.50
CA THR A 274 -11.79 8.22 -23.86
C THR A 274 -11.34 9.66 -24.02
N ALA A 275 -10.17 9.87 -24.63
CA ALA A 275 -9.62 11.18 -24.98
C ALA A 275 -10.44 11.86 -26.10
N GLU A 276 -10.33 13.19 -26.19
CA GLU A 276 -10.88 14.00 -27.28
C GLU A 276 -10.21 13.71 -28.62
#